data_76927da42235f551e479ce5d2f474192
#
_entry.id   76927da42235f551e479ce5d2f474192
#
_cell.length_a   1.000
_cell.length_b   1.000
_cell.length_c   1.000
_cell.angle_alpha   90.00
_cell.angle_beta   90.00
_cell.angle_gamma   90.00
#
_symmetry.space_group_name_H-M   'P 1'
#
loop_
_entity.id
_entity.type
_entity.pdbx_description
1 polymer ?
#
loop_
_entity_poly.entity_id
_entity_poly.type
_entity_poly.pdbx_seq_one_letter_code
_entity_poly.pdbx_strand_id
1 'polypeptide(L)'
;MNVDQVLVAVNNRVHDVYKTLYVSIASYLIIIIGLTVSDSGEVNLICAVLAVAIAVLQIAAGDSAIRDIEALRNDMPKEIQNSNFAESWRSQPIGLFRLLNLIVPIAVSGATLLTIYN
;
A
#
# COMPACT_ATOMS: atom_id res chain seq x y z
N MET A 1 -1.79 10.19 -24.10
CA MET A 1 -2.37 8.84 -23.99
C MET A 1 -3.82 8.85 -24.45
N ASN A 2 -4.27 7.83 -25.16
CA ASN A 2 -5.68 7.67 -25.50
C ASN A 2 -6.47 7.06 -24.32
N VAL A 3 -7.80 6.98 -24.44
CA VAL A 3 -8.69 6.49 -23.37
C VAL A 3 -8.32 5.07 -22.95
N ASP A 4 -8.10 4.16 -23.93
CA ASP A 4 -7.78 2.77 -23.63
C ASP A 4 -6.46 2.63 -22.88
N GLN A 5 -5.45 3.39 -23.28
CA GLN A 5 -4.14 3.41 -22.60
C GLN A 5 -4.27 3.91 -21.16
N VAL A 6 -5.06 4.95 -20.91
CA VAL A 6 -5.30 5.47 -19.56
C VAL A 6 -6.01 4.44 -18.70
N LEU A 7 -7.07 3.81 -19.22
CA LEU A 7 -7.83 2.80 -18.48
C LEU A 7 -6.97 1.60 -18.11
N VAL A 8 -6.14 1.11 -19.03
CA VAL A 8 -5.20 0.01 -18.76
C VAL A 8 -4.17 0.43 -17.70
N ALA A 9 -3.59 1.63 -17.81
CA ALA A 9 -2.61 2.13 -16.86
C ALA A 9 -3.20 2.27 -15.45
N VAL A 10 -4.40 2.84 -15.33
CA VAL A 10 -5.10 2.98 -14.04
C VAL A 10 -5.39 1.61 -13.44
N ASN A 11 -5.90 0.68 -14.24
CA ASN A 11 -6.19 -0.66 -13.77
C ASN A 11 -4.93 -1.37 -13.26
N ASN A 12 -3.81 -1.25 -13.97
CA ASN A 12 -2.55 -1.84 -13.55
C ASN A 12 -2.06 -1.23 -12.23
N ARG A 13 -2.17 0.08 -12.04
CA ARG A 13 -1.74 0.74 -10.80
C ARG A 13 -2.66 0.40 -9.63
N VAL A 14 -3.96 0.27 -9.85
CA VAL A 14 -4.89 -0.18 -8.81
C VAL A 14 -4.56 -1.62 -8.40
N HIS A 15 -4.26 -2.51 -9.35
CA HIS A 15 -3.80 -3.86 -9.04
C HIS A 15 -2.50 -3.86 -8.24
N ASP A 16 -1.56 -2.98 -8.55
CA ASP A 16 -0.31 -2.85 -7.80
C ASP A 16 -0.56 -2.45 -6.34
N VAL A 17 -1.49 -1.53 -6.09
CA VAL A 17 -1.88 -1.14 -4.73
C VAL A 17 -2.47 -2.32 -3.97
N TYR A 18 -3.42 -3.05 -4.56
CA TYR A 18 -4.03 -4.22 -3.91
C TYR A 18 -3.02 -5.33 -3.68
N LYS A 19 -2.15 -5.59 -4.66
CA LYS A 19 -1.11 -6.61 -4.55
C LYS A 19 -0.17 -6.30 -3.39
N THR A 20 0.28 -5.05 -3.28
CA THR A 20 1.12 -4.59 -2.17
C THR A 20 0.41 -4.80 -0.84
N LEU A 21 -0.87 -4.45 -0.75
CA LEU A 21 -1.67 -4.62 0.46
C LEU A 21 -1.80 -6.09 0.85
N TYR A 22 -2.14 -6.98 -0.09
CA TYR A 22 -2.29 -8.41 0.19
C TYR A 22 -0.98 -9.06 0.63
N VAL A 23 0.13 -8.72 -0.03
CA VAL A 23 1.46 -9.21 0.36
C VAL A 23 1.81 -8.75 1.76
N SER A 24 1.53 -7.50 2.10
CA SER A 24 1.80 -6.96 3.44
C SER A 24 0.95 -7.64 4.51
N ILE A 25 -0.34 -7.83 4.28
CA ILE A 25 -1.23 -8.52 5.22
C ILE A 25 -0.74 -9.96 5.44
N ALA A 26 -0.46 -10.70 4.37
CA ALA A 26 0.04 -12.07 4.48
C ALA A 26 1.35 -12.13 5.27
N SER A 27 2.27 -11.20 5.03
CA SER A 27 3.56 -11.11 5.71
C SER A 27 3.39 -10.82 7.20
N TYR A 28 2.51 -9.89 7.57
CA TYR A 28 2.23 -9.61 8.99
C TYR A 28 1.57 -10.79 9.70
N LEU A 29 0.69 -11.53 9.02
CA LEU A 29 0.09 -12.74 9.56
C LEU A 29 1.16 -13.81 9.85
N ILE A 30 2.13 -13.99 8.94
CA ILE A 30 3.25 -14.92 9.15
C ILE A 30 4.08 -14.49 10.36
N ILE A 31 4.36 -13.19 10.52
CA ILE A 31 5.07 -12.66 11.68
C ILE A 31 4.31 -12.95 12.97
N ILE A 32 3.01 -12.71 13.00
CA ILE A 32 2.17 -12.97 14.17
C ILE A 32 2.21 -14.46 14.54
N ILE A 33 2.10 -15.35 13.55
CA ILE A 33 2.20 -16.79 13.77
C ILE A 33 3.57 -17.15 14.36
N GLY A 34 4.64 -16.62 13.79
CA GLY A 34 5.99 -16.86 14.29
C GLY A 34 6.18 -16.45 15.75
N LEU A 35 5.67 -15.26 16.10
CA LEU A 35 5.73 -14.76 17.48
C LEU A 35 4.86 -15.57 18.45
N THR A 36 3.78 -16.17 17.96
CA THR A 36 2.85 -16.97 18.78
C THR A 36 3.46 -18.33 19.10
N VAL A 37 4.20 -18.95 18.17
CA VAL A 37 4.70 -20.32 18.31
C VAL A 37 6.14 -20.39 18.83
N SER A 38 6.82 -19.28 19.03
CA SER A 38 8.22 -19.27 19.48
C SER A 38 8.50 -18.12 20.43
N ASP A 39 9.20 -18.41 21.52
CA ASP A 39 9.70 -17.42 22.49
C ASP A 39 11.18 -17.11 22.31
N SER A 40 11.78 -17.59 21.22
CA SER A 40 13.22 -17.42 20.95
C SER A 40 13.55 -15.94 20.66
N GLY A 41 14.60 -15.41 21.28
CA GLY A 41 15.10 -14.07 20.98
C GLY A 41 15.55 -13.92 19.53
N GLU A 42 16.03 -14.99 18.91
CA GLU A 42 16.43 -14.99 17.51
C GLU A 42 15.22 -14.83 16.58
N VAL A 43 14.13 -15.56 16.84
CA VAL A 43 12.87 -15.42 16.09
C VAL A 43 12.30 -14.02 16.28
N ASN A 44 12.32 -13.49 17.50
CA ASN A 44 11.85 -12.13 17.78
C ASN A 44 12.63 -11.08 16.97
N LEU A 45 13.96 -11.22 16.90
CA LEU A 45 14.79 -10.31 16.11
C LEU A 45 14.47 -10.39 14.61
N ILE A 46 14.34 -11.60 14.08
CA ILE A 46 13.99 -11.80 12.67
C ILE A 46 12.62 -11.18 12.37
N CYS A 47 11.63 -11.40 13.22
CA CYS A 47 10.30 -10.82 13.07
C CYS A 47 10.32 -9.29 13.13
N ALA A 48 11.14 -8.70 14.02
CA ALA A 48 11.31 -7.26 14.11
C ALA A 48 11.89 -6.68 12.82
N VAL A 49 12.94 -7.28 12.29
CA VAL A 49 13.57 -6.86 11.03
C VAL A 49 12.59 -6.98 9.87
N LEU A 50 11.85 -8.08 9.78
CA LEU A 50 10.84 -8.30 8.74
C LEU A 50 9.72 -7.26 8.83
N ALA A 51 9.24 -6.94 10.04
CA ALA A 51 8.19 -5.95 10.22
C ALA A 51 8.61 -4.57 9.69
N VAL A 52 9.84 -4.13 10.00
CA VAL A 52 10.38 -2.86 9.50
C VAL A 52 10.54 -2.91 7.98
N ALA A 53 11.09 -3.99 7.44
CA ALA A 53 11.29 -4.15 6.00
C ALA A 53 9.97 -4.10 5.24
N ILE A 54 8.94 -4.80 5.73
CA ILE A 54 7.61 -4.81 5.12
C ILE A 54 7.01 -3.40 5.12
N ALA A 55 7.13 -2.68 6.25
CA ALA A 55 6.62 -1.31 6.33
C ALA A 55 7.28 -0.40 5.29
N VAL A 56 8.60 -0.45 5.17
CA VAL A 56 9.35 0.37 4.20
C VAL A 56 8.94 0.02 2.78
N LEU A 57 8.89 -1.26 2.43
CA LEU A 57 8.52 -1.71 1.09
C LEU A 57 7.08 -1.35 0.75
N GLN A 58 6.16 -1.53 1.68
CA GLN A 58 4.76 -1.18 1.47
C GLN A 58 4.58 0.32 1.26
N ILE A 59 5.21 1.15 2.09
CA ILE A 59 5.12 2.60 1.96
C ILE A 59 5.68 3.04 0.60
N ALA A 60 6.86 2.55 0.23
CA ALA A 60 7.50 2.93 -1.02
C ALA A 60 6.68 2.49 -2.24
N ALA A 61 6.29 1.21 -2.31
CA ALA A 61 5.57 0.67 -3.44
C ALA A 61 4.15 1.23 -3.54
N GLY A 62 3.45 1.31 -2.42
CA GLY A 62 2.07 1.84 -2.37
C GLY A 62 2.02 3.32 -2.70
N ASP A 63 2.92 4.13 -2.15
CA ASP A 63 2.97 5.57 -2.45
C ASP A 63 3.30 5.83 -3.92
N SER A 64 4.24 5.08 -4.48
CA SER A 64 4.58 5.17 -5.90
C SER A 64 3.37 4.87 -6.79
N ALA A 65 2.65 3.78 -6.51
CA ALA A 65 1.46 3.42 -7.28
C ALA A 65 0.34 4.46 -7.15
N ILE A 66 0.11 4.98 -5.96
CA ILE A 66 -0.90 6.01 -5.72
C ILE A 66 -0.54 7.31 -6.44
N ARG A 67 0.73 7.71 -6.42
CA ARG A 67 1.19 8.90 -7.16
C ARG A 67 1.02 8.75 -8.67
N ASP A 68 1.25 7.55 -9.20
CA ASP A 68 1.03 7.27 -10.62
C ASP A 68 -0.45 7.41 -10.99
N ILE A 69 -1.35 6.93 -10.12
CA ILE A 69 -2.80 7.10 -10.30
C ILE A 69 -3.17 8.58 -10.30
N GLU A 70 -2.60 9.37 -9.40
CA GLU A 70 -2.82 10.82 -9.35
C GLU A 70 -2.33 11.52 -10.62
N ALA A 71 -1.14 11.16 -11.10
CA ALA A 71 -0.58 11.69 -12.34
C ALA A 71 -1.47 11.37 -13.55
N LEU A 72 -1.96 10.13 -13.65
CA LEU A 72 -2.89 9.72 -14.70
C LEU A 72 -4.21 10.50 -14.62
N ARG A 73 -4.69 10.82 -13.43
CA ARG A 73 -5.86 11.65 -13.22
C ARG A 73 -5.65 13.05 -13.79
N ASN A 74 -4.48 13.64 -13.55
CA ASN A 74 -4.15 14.98 -14.03
C ASN A 74 -3.98 15.02 -15.56
N ASP A 75 -3.55 13.91 -16.16
CA ASP A 75 -3.31 13.78 -17.60
C ASP A 75 -4.50 13.14 -18.35
N MET A 76 -5.68 13.20 -17.78
CA MET A 76 -6.89 12.59 -18.31
C MET A 76 -7.20 13.06 -19.73
N PRO A 77 -7.47 12.16 -20.71
CA PRO A 77 -7.82 12.55 -22.06
C PRO A 77 -9.09 13.40 -22.14
N LYS A 78 -9.15 14.31 -23.09
CA LYS A 78 -10.30 15.23 -23.28
C LYS A 78 -11.61 14.49 -23.49
N GLU A 79 -11.59 13.32 -24.13
CA GLU A 79 -12.76 12.52 -24.46
C GLU A 79 -13.52 12.06 -23.20
N ILE A 80 -12.85 11.94 -22.06
CA ILE A 80 -13.47 11.46 -20.83
C ILE A 80 -13.51 12.51 -19.71
N GLN A 81 -12.97 13.71 -19.92
CA GLN A 81 -12.89 14.73 -18.86
C GLN A 81 -14.23 15.13 -18.27
N ASN A 82 -15.30 15.07 -19.06
CA ASN A 82 -16.66 15.43 -18.64
C ASN A 82 -17.55 14.21 -18.38
N SER A 83 -16.97 13.01 -18.33
CA SER A 83 -17.70 11.77 -18.06
C SER A 83 -17.97 11.59 -16.57
N ASN A 84 -18.94 10.74 -16.24
CA ASN A 84 -19.19 10.33 -14.85
C ASN A 84 -18.00 9.61 -14.24
N PHE A 85 -17.26 8.85 -15.04
CA PHE A 85 -16.01 8.20 -14.64
C PHE A 85 -14.99 9.24 -14.19
N ALA A 86 -14.78 10.28 -14.97
CA ALA A 86 -13.83 11.35 -14.66
C ALA A 86 -14.21 12.09 -13.38
N GLU A 87 -15.50 12.38 -13.19
CA GLU A 87 -16.02 13.03 -11.98
C GLU A 87 -15.78 12.14 -10.75
N SER A 88 -16.12 10.88 -10.85
CA SER A 88 -15.86 9.91 -9.79
C SER A 88 -14.36 9.81 -9.45
N TRP A 89 -13.51 9.75 -10.46
CA TRP A 89 -12.05 9.67 -10.26
C TRP A 89 -11.49 10.92 -9.59
N ARG A 90 -11.93 12.13 -10.02
CA ARG A 90 -11.50 13.39 -9.39
C ARG A 90 -11.95 13.50 -7.94
N SER A 91 -13.07 12.89 -7.58
CA SER A 91 -13.59 12.92 -6.21
C SER A 91 -12.84 11.99 -5.26
N GLN A 92 -11.99 11.09 -5.76
CA GLN A 92 -11.24 10.17 -4.90
C GLN A 92 -10.25 10.92 -4.02
N PRO A 93 -10.23 10.66 -2.70
CA PRO A 93 -9.34 11.37 -1.77
C PRO A 93 -7.93 10.79 -1.80
N ILE A 94 -7.15 11.13 -2.83
CA ILE A 94 -5.79 10.61 -3.02
C ILE A 94 -4.89 10.93 -1.82
N GLY A 95 -5.00 12.13 -1.25
CA GLY A 95 -4.24 12.51 -0.08
C GLY A 95 -4.53 11.62 1.12
N LEU A 96 -5.79 11.23 1.31
CA LEU A 96 -6.18 10.30 2.37
C LEU A 96 -5.59 8.90 2.12
N PHE A 97 -5.62 8.40 0.89
CA PHE A 97 -5.04 7.11 0.55
C PHE A 97 -3.53 7.08 0.80
N ARG A 98 -2.82 8.14 0.45
CA ARG A 98 -1.39 8.28 0.71
C ARG A 98 -1.10 8.32 2.21
N LEU A 99 -1.93 9.04 2.97
CA LEU A 99 -1.79 9.12 4.43
C LEU A 99 -2.00 7.75 5.08
N LEU A 100 -3.04 7.00 4.67
CA LEU A 100 -3.31 5.66 5.17
C LEU A 100 -2.18 4.70 4.80
N ASN A 101 -1.64 4.80 3.59
CA ASN A 101 -0.51 3.98 3.14
C ASN A 101 0.76 4.24 3.98
N LEU A 102 0.90 5.41 4.57
CA LEU A 102 1.99 5.76 5.49
C LEU A 102 1.69 5.31 6.92
N ILE A 103 0.52 5.64 7.44
CA ILE A 103 0.16 5.43 8.86
C ILE A 103 -0.05 3.96 9.17
N VAL A 104 -0.76 3.21 8.34
CA VAL A 104 -1.12 1.81 8.63
C VAL A 104 0.12 0.92 8.79
N PRO A 105 1.10 0.91 7.87
CA PRO A 105 2.31 0.13 8.06
C PRO A 105 3.11 0.54 9.29
N ILE A 106 3.21 1.84 9.56
CA ILE A 106 3.91 2.36 10.75
C ILE A 106 3.22 1.86 12.02
N ALA A 107 1.89 1.96 12.08
CA ALA A 107 1.12 1.52 13.25
C ALA A 107 1.25 0.01 13.48
N VAL A 108 1.09 -0.80 12.43
CA VAL A 108 1.18 -2.26 12.55
C VAL A 108 2.59 -2.70 12.92
N SER A 109 3.61 -2.16 12.27
CA SER A 109 5.00 -2.50 12.57
C SER A 109 5.42 -1.98 13.94
N GLY A 110 4.98 -0.79 14.33
CA GLY A 110 5.22 -0.24 15.66
C GLY A 110 4.59 -1.09 16.75
N ALA A 111 3.35 -1.51 16.57
CA ALA A 111 2.66 -2.43 17.50
C ALA A 111 3.38 -3.77 17.60
N THR A 112 3.87 -4.31 16.47
CA THR A 112 4.65 -5.55 16.44
C THR A 112 5.93 -5.41 17.25
N LEU A 113 6.68 -4.33 17.05
CA LEU A 113 7.92 -4.07 17.79
C LEU A 113 7.67 -3.90 19.30
N LEU A 114 6.61 -3.20 19.67
CA LEU A 114 6.22 -3.04 21.08
C LEU A 114 5.87 -4.38 21.71
N THR A 115 5.17 -5.24 20.99
CA THR A 115 4.83 -6.58 21.47
C THR A 115 6.08 -7.43 21.67
N ILE A 116 7.08 -7.32 20.80
CA ILE A 116 8.32 -8.10 20.89
C ILE A 116 9.19 -7.64 22.07
N TYR A 117 9.30 -6.31 22.28
CA TYR A 117 10.28 -5.73 23.21
C TYR A 117 9.68 -5.16 24.50
N ASN A 118 8.42 -5.41 24.72
CA ASN A 118 7.78 -5.02 26.01
C ASN A 118 7.51 -6.24 26.92
#